data_e4b2b3f48a4ca3948fb86c631f6e2f24
#
_entry.id   e4b2b3f48a4ca3948fb86c631f6e2f24
#
_cell.length_a   1.000
_cell.length_b   1.000
_cell.length_c   1.000
_cell.angle_alpha   90.00
_cell.angle_beta   90.00
_cell.angle_gamma   90.00
#
_symmetry.space_group_name_H-M   'P 1'
#
loop_
_entity.id
_entity.type
_entity.pdbx_description
1 polymer ?
#
loop_
_entity_poly.entity_id
_entity_poly.type
_entity_poly.pdbx_seq_one_letter_code
_entity_poly.pdbx_strand_id
1 'polypeptide(L)'
;MGDRCGTAHGNRYDPTGPVFISYRQSDGTEHAKCLDRFLRAGGLVPWRDLVDLPPGETARRVHEAFDEGIAAAVLIVTPEIQQSQFVPAEELPELLKLEQEPHDFSLLVLNTIPKQDETASNDGRSQGDGVDAGQPSTDDAPADHLLGGCGRSKKPIDVSAPDRLLNTTGQPLEKLKQYGLGECRQLYRDLLHRRLGHLMRPAERYLPIGLPTGVVAAISSALGWLFGDRGIGDGEVTIQTQTRPIPDAHTRRSGTTRLGREHDLAIRLRQDPTTGIPAVEDYRYLKETLPIMVDALYAHGVSGVTLTGGGHFSLGWALGTALPITRQGGLRVIDLQGNEWTDASRSDDQKTFHAVAGSFAEHTPQDPSLQEADRLHRVAVLIRNQNGQNQQPFDELKATCDESFEIVIEGSGDHFYPSNEGARLATEIANELRRRGAGRELHIAWSAAVSLAPLVARRTNTLNCVLYELTQNPLVARQRYQKVLRVAAGMPHGPIVEVFDKVARPSKTTRVEGETRD
;
A
#
# COMPACT_ATOMS: atom_id res chain seq x y z
N MET A 1 16.99 52.47 -13.83
CA MET A 1 17.18 51.33 -12.92
C MET A 1 15.79 50.81 -12.64
N GLY A 2 15.37 49.81 -13.37
CA GLY A 2 14.02 49.24 -13.31
C GLY A 2 14.15 47.82 -12.76
N ASP A 3 13.58 47.61 -11.56
CA ASP A 3 13.47 46.31 -10.91
C ASP A 3 12.63 45.37 -11.76
N ARG A 4 13.30 44.45 -12.44
CA ARG A 4 12.69 43.23 -12.94
C ARG A 4 12.75 42.17 -11.86
N CYS A 5 11.89 42.27 -10.86
CA CYS A 5 11.55 41.15 -10.02
C CYS A 5 10.52 40.29 -10.80
N GLY A 6 11.01 39.52 -11.76
CA GLY A 6 10.24 38.47 -12.38
C GLY A 6 10.13 37.33 -11.38
N THR A 7 9.02 37.26 -10.64
CA THR A 7 8.62 36.06 -9.93
C THR A 7 8.53 34.94 -10.97
N ALA A 8 9.50 34.03 -10.98
CA ALA A 8 9.38 32.76 -11.66
C ALA A 8 8.16 32.07 -11.03
N HIS A 9 7.01 32.12 -11.71
CA HIS A 9 5.90 31.25 -11.38
C HIS A 9 6.41 29.81 -11.53
N GLY A 10 6.71 29.17 -10.42
CA GLY A 10 7.05 27.76 -10.39
C GLY A 10 5.97 26.99 -11.14
N ASN A 11 6.38 26.00 -11.92
CA ASN A 11 5.45 25.13 -12.62
C ASN A 11 4.65 24.36 -11.57
N ARG A 12 3.40 24.76 -11.33
CA ARG A 12 2.49 24.19 -10.32
C ARG A 12 2.10 22.74 -10.62
N TYR A 13 2.30 22.31 -11.85
CA TYR A 13 2.15 20.91 -12.24
C TYR A 13 3.49 20.20 -12.21
N ASP A 14 3.54 19.10 -11.46
CA ASP A 14 4.66 18.16 -11.45
C ASP A 14 4.11 16.73 -11.51
N PRO A 15 4.31 16.00 -12.60
CA PRO A 15 3.81 14.63 -12.76
C PRO A 15 4.40 13.65 -11.73
N THR A 16 5.52 14.01 -11.09
CA THR A 16 6.14 13.25 -10.01
C THR A 16 5.71 13.75 -8.62
N GLY A 17 4.92 14.79 -8.57
CA GLY A 17 4.39 15.39 -7.35
C GLY A 17 3.35 14.52 -6.62
N PRO A 18 2.87 14.98 -5.47
CA PRO A 18 1.81 14.30 -4.73
C PRO A 18 0.44 14.44 -5.40
N VAL A 19 -0.50 13.61 -4.95
CA VAL A 19 -1.94 13.72 -5.26
C VAL A 19 -2.57 14.61 -4.18
N PHE A 20 -3.05 15.79 -4.57
CA PHE A 20 -3.72 16.71 -3.66
C PHE A 20 -5.14 16.23 -3.32
N ILE A 21 -5.52 16.19 -2.04
CA ILE A 21 -6.87 15.81 -1.60
C ILE A 21 -7.57 17.04 -1.04
N SER A 22 -8.52 17.59 -1.80
CA SER A 22 -9.37 18.71 -1.41
C SER A 22 -10.66 18.19 -0.79
N TYR A 23 -11.01 18.68 0.40
CA TYR A 23 -12.20 18.25 1.12
C TYR A 23 -12.63 19.27 2.18
N ARG A 24 -13.90 19.24 2.56
CA ARG A 24 -14.38 19.99 3.73
C ARG A 24 -14.07 19.22 5.01
N GLN A 25 -13.46 19.90 5.99
CA GLN A 25 -12.99 19.24 7.23
C GLN A 25 -14.11 18.62 8.08
N SER A 26 -15.30 19.25 8.16
CA SER A 26 -16.35 18.81 9.07
C SER A 26 -17.01 17.48 8.71
N ASP A 27 -17.28 17.24 7.41
CA ASP A 27 -17.97 16.03 6.92
C ASP A 27 -17.17 15.21 5.93
N GLY A 28 -16.04 15.72 5.41
CA GLY A 28 -15.16 15.04 4.47
C GLY A 28 -13.94 14.36 5.09
N THR A 29 -13.61 14.66 6.36
CA THR A 29 -12.37 14.19 7.01
C THR A 29 -12.19 12.68 7.00
N GLU A 30 -13.23 11.90 7.30
CA GLU A 30 -13.12 10.43 7.34
C GLU A 30 -12.93 9.85 5.93
N HIS A 31 -13.60 10.40 4.93
CA HIS A 31 -13.40 10.03 3.53
C HIS A 31 -11.97 10.36 3.07
N ALA A 32 -11.46 11.53 3.43
CA ALA A 32 -10.10 11.94 3.11
C ALA A 32 -9.05 11.07 3.80
N LYS A 33 -9.24 10.68 5.06
CA LYS A 33 -8.37 9.74 5.79
C LYS A 33 -8.34 8.37 5.12
N CYS A 34 -9.51 7.84 4.76
CA CYS A 34 -9.60 6.55 4.08
C CYS A 34 -8.91 6.59 2.72
N LEU A 35 -9.18 7.62 1.91
CA LEU A 35 -8.54 7.79 0.61
C LEU A 35 -7.02 7.95 0.74
N ASP A 36 -6.53 8.77 1.67
CA ASP A 36 -5.11 8.95 1.99
C ASP A 36 -4.43 7.61 2.27
N ARG A 37 -5.00 6.81 3.17
CA ARG A 37 -4.46 5.49 3.53
C ARG A 37 -4.49 4.51 2.36
N PHE A 38 -5.58 4.52 1.59
CA PHE A 38 -5.73 3.69 0.41
C PHE A 38 -4.68 4.00 -0.66
N LEU A 39 -4.47 5.29 -0.96
CA LEU A 39 -3.46 5.73 -1.92
C LEU A 39 -2.03 5.40 -1.45
N ARG A 40 -1.73 5.59 -0.16
CA ARG A 40 -0.43 5.24 0.44
C ARG A 40 -0.15 3.73 0.39
N ALA A 41 -1.14 2.90 0.65
CA ALA A 41 -1.00 1.45 0.53
C ALA A 41 -0.76 1.02 -0.93
N GLY A 42 -1.26 1.80 -1.89
CA GLY A 42 -1.04 1.61 -3.32
C GLY A 42 0.21 2.29 -3.88
N GLY A 43 1.06 2.89 -3.04
CA GLY A 43 2.32 3.49 -3.48
C GLY A 43 2.22 4.91 -4.04
N LEU A 44 1.06 5.54 -4.04
CA LEU A 44 0.91 6.96 -4.34
C LEU A 44 1.15 7.82 -3.09
N VAL A 45 1.60 9.05 -3.27
CA VAL A 45 1.83 9.99 -2.18
C VAL A 45 0.71 11.02 -2.17
N PRO A 46 -0.31 10.88 -1.31
CA PRO A 46 -1.32 11.91 -1.14
C PRO A 46 -0.77 13.07 -0.31
N TRP A 47 -1.26 14.26 -0.64
CA TRP A 47 -1.14 15.44 0.19
C TRP A 47 -2.55 15.86 0.63
N ARG A 48 -2.74 16.01 1.92
CA ARG A 48 -3.97 16.57 2.49
C ARG A 48 -3.63 17.52 3.62
N ASP A 49 -4.52 18.46 3.86
CA ASP A 49 -4.41 19.31 5.03
C ASP A 49 -4.41 18.46 6.30
N LEU A 50 -3.47 18.73 7.18
CA LEU A 50 -3.39 18.05 8.47
C LEU A 50 -4.35 18.75 9.44
N VAL A 51 -5.22 17.96 10.03
CA VAL A 51 -6.31 18.38 10.93
C VAL A 51 -5.86 19.26 12.12
N ASP A 52 -4.56 19.28 12.40
CA ASP A 52 -4.00 19.95 13.58
C ASP A 52 -3.40 21.35 13.30
N LEU A 53 -3.74 21.96 12.16
CA LEU A 53 -3.24 23.30 11.84
C LEU A 53 -4.15 24.40 12.37
N PRO A 54 -3.56 25.44 13.00
CA PRO A 54 -4.34 26.61 13.42
C PRO A 54 -5.00 27.31 12.23
N PRO A 55 -6.18 27.92 12.40
CA PRO A 55 -6.82 28.72 11.37
C PRO A 55 -5.88 29.82 10.84
N GLY A 56 -5.76 29.94 9.52
CA GLY A 56 -4.87 30.89 8.85
C GLY A 56 -3.55 30.32 8.33
N GLU A 57 -3.09 29.18 8.81
CA GLU A 57 -1.93 28.49 8.24
C GLU A 57 -2.29 27.59 7.07
N THR A 58 -3.54 27.13 7.00
CA THR A 58 -4.04 26.21 5.95
C THR A 58 -3.89 26.83 4.56
N ALA A 59 -4.32 28.08 4.36
CA ALA A 59 -4.22 28.77 3.07
C ALA A 59 -2.76 28.82 2.58
N ARG A 60 -1.85 29.21 3.45
CA ARG A 60 -0.42 29.28 3.10
C ARG A 60 0.12 27.91 2.67
N ARG A 61 -0.22 26.85 3.39
CA ARG A 61 0.27 25.50 3.07
C ARG A 61 -0.32 24.93 1.80
N VAL A 62 -1.57 25.23 1.50
CA VAL A 62 -2.18 24.87 0.22
C VAL A 62 -1.44 25.56 -0.93
N HIS A 63 -1.16 26.85 -0.81
CA HIS A 63 -0.36 27.56 -1.81
C HIS A 63 1.06 27.02 -1.90
N GLU A 64 1.72 26.70 -0.78
CA GLU A 64 3.04 26.05 -0.76
C GLU A 64 3.00 24.70 -1.49
N ALA A 65 1.95 23.87 -1.29
CA ALA A 65 1.81 22.60 -2.00
C ALA A 65 1.63 22.79 -3.52
N PHE A 66 0.85 23.79 -3.94
CA PHE A 66 0.73 24.13 -5.36
C PHE A 66 2.04 24.67 -5.94
N ASP A 67 2.74 25.53 -5.21
CA ASP A 67 4.02 26.10 -5.66
C ASP A 67 5.13 25.04 -5.73
N GLU A 68 5.07 24.01 -4.89
CA GLU A 68 5.95 22.84 -4.98
C GLU A 68 5.61 21.91 -6.14
N GLY A 69 4.41 22.00 -6.69
CA GLY A 69 3.87 21.22 -7.79
C GLY A 69 3.18 19.92 -7.36
N ILE A 70 2.00 19.69 -7.91
CA ILE A 70 1.16 18.52 -7.69
C ILE A 70 0.95 17.75 -8.99
N ALA A 71 0.80 16.42 -8.90
CA ALA A 71 0.60 15.56 -10.08
C ALA A 71 -0.87 15.44 -10.48
N ALA A 72 -1.77 15.44 -9.51
CA ALA A 72 -3.22 15.32 -9.69
C ALA A 72 -3.93 15.85 -8.44
N ALA A 73 -5.23 16.03 -8.53
CA ALA A 73 -6.06 16.34 -7.38
C ALA A 73 -7.32 15.46 -7.32
N VAL A 74 -7.80 15.21 -6.10
CA VAL A 74 -9.08 14.57 -5.84
C VAL A 74 -9.93 15.51 -4.98
N LEU A 75 -11.05 15.97 -5.54
CA LEU A 75 -12.06 16.77 -4.84
C LEU A 75 -13.10 15.82 -4.23
N ILE A 76 -13.22 15.79 -2.90
CA ILE A 76 -14.22 15.01 -2.20
C ILE A 76 -15.49 15.86 -2.01
N VAL A 77 -16.55 15.49 -2.72
CA VAL A 77 -17.83 16.21 -2.65
C VAL A 77 -18.74 15.54 -1.64
N THR A 78 -19.03 16.27 -0.55
CA THR A 78 -19.92 15.86 0.54
C THR A 78 -21.18 16.74 0.57
N PRO A 79 -22.28 16.35 1.28
CA PRO A 79 -23.52 17.13 1.33
C PRO A 79 -23.34 18.58 1.80
N GLU A 80 -22.41 18.81 2.68
CA GLU A 80 -22.18 20.14 3.28
C GLU A 80 -21.01 20.91 2.66
N ILE A 81 -20.40 20.43 1.56
CA ILE A 81 -19.21 21.05 0.96
C ILE A 81 -19.43 22.52 0.60
N GLN A 82 -20.66 22.92 0.24
CA GLN A 82 -21.02 24.30 -0.06
C GLN A 82 -20.81 25.26 1.13
N GLN A 83 -20.80 24.74 2.37
CA GLN A 83 -20.57 25.54 3.58
C GLN A 83 -19.07 25.76 3.84
N SER A 84 -18.18 25.13 3.08
CA SER A 84 -16.76 25.44 3.13
C SER A 84 -16.52 26.82 2.53
N GLN A 85 -15.88 27.70 3.27
CA GLN A 85 -15.45 28.99 2.73
C GLN A 85 -14.17 28.84 1.91
N PHE A 86 -13.38 27.82 2.19
CA PHE A 86 -12.04 27.65 1.68
C PHE A 86 -11.99 26.86 0.35
N VAL A 87 -12.68 25.72 0.26
CA VAL A 87 -12.68 24.88 -0.93
C VAL A 87 -13.16 25.64 -2.18
N PRO A 88 -14.34 26.30 -2.19
CA PRO A 88 -14.80 27.01 -3.37
C PRO A 88 -14.06 28.33 -3.64
N ALA A 89 -13.48 28.98 -2.62
CA ALA A 89 -12.84 30.30 -2.79
C ALA A 89 -11.35 30.21 -3.18
N GLU A 90 -10.62 29.23 -2.65
CA GLU A 90 -9.15 29.16 -2.77
C GLU A 90 -8.67 27.93 -3.54
N GLU A 91 -9.16 26.71 -3.17
CA GLU A 91 -8.62 25.48 -3.75
C GLU A 91 -9.18 25.18 -5.14
N LEU A 92 -10.50 25.17 -5.28
CA LEU A 92 -11.17 24.76 -6.50
C LEU A 92 -10.83 25.66 -7.72
N PRO A 93 -10.76 26.99 -7.61
CA PRO A 93 -10.36 27.85 -8.73
C PRO A 93 -8.96 27.54 -9.27
N GLU A 94 -8.00 27.29 -8.36
CA GLU A 94 -6.63 26.95 -8.74
C GLU A 94 -6.54 25.55 -9.38
N LEU A 95 -7.29 24.58 -8.85
CA LEU A 95 -7.36 23.22 -9.43
C LEU A 95 -8.00 23.21 -10.81
N LEU A 96 -9.08 23.99 -11.02
CA LEU A 96 -9.73 24.13 -12.34
C LEU A 96 -8.82 24.84 -13.33
N LYS A 97 -8.03 25.81 -12.89
CA LYS A 97 -7.03 26.47 -13.75
C LYS A 97 -5.97 25.46 -14.22
N LEU A 98 -5.44 24.63 -13.29
CA LEU A 98 -4.49 23.58 -13.64
C LEU A 98 -5.10 22.55 -14.61
N GLU A 99 -6.37 22.16 -14.44
CA GLU A 99 -7.06 21.23 -15.36
C GLU A 99 -7.21 21.78 -16.78
N GLN A 100 -7.26 23.11 -16.95
CA GLN A 100 -7.39 23.77 -18.25
C GLN A 100 -6.06 23.98 -18.97
N GLU A 101 -4.94 23.88 -18.27
CA GLU A 101 -3.62 24.05 -18.87
C GLU A 101 -3.26 22.86 -19.78
N PRO A 102 -2.44 23.06 -20.83
CA PRO A 102 -2.12 22.01 -21.80
C PRO A 102 -1.09 21.00 -21.25
N HIS A 103 -1.38 20.37 -20.13
CA HIS A 103 -0.58 19.32 -19.50
C HIS A 103 -1.46 18.16 -19.03
N ASP A 104 -0.86 17.08 -18.53
CA ASP A 104 -1.57 15.87 -18.13
C ASP A 104 -2.11 15.92 -16.68
N PHE A 105 -2.27 17.10 -16.09
CA PHE A 105 -2.93 17.24 -14.78
C PHE A 105 -4.35 16.69 -14.82
N SER A 106 -4.82 16.17 -13.70
CA SER A 106 -6.21 15.69 -13.56
C SER A 106 -6.82 16.08 -12.25
N LEU A 107 -7.94 16.76 -12.36
CA LEU A 107 -8.89 16.96 -11.28
C LEU A 107 -9.96 15.85 -11.34
N LEU A 108 -9.95 14.94 -10.36
CA LEU A 108 -10.92 13.85 -10.23
C LEU A 108 -11.90 14.18 -9.10
N VAL A 109 -13.14 13.74 -9.22
CA VAL A 109 -14.17 13.97 -8.20
C VAL A 109 -14.52 12.66 -7.51
N LEU A 110 -14.34 12.60 -6.19
CA LEU A 110 -14.92 11.54 -5.34
C LEU A 110 -16.26 12.06 -4.80
N ASN A 111 -17.35 11.66 -5.45
CA ASN A 111 -18.68 12.13 -5.15
C ASN A 111 -19.36 11.17 -4.15
N THR A 112 -19.69 11.69 -2.97
CA THR A 112 -20.33 10.91 -1.91
C THR A 112 -21.84 11.01 -1.92
N ILE A 113 -22.43 11.81 -2.84
CA ILE A 113 -23.87 12.08 -2.91
C ILE A 113 -24.56 10.99 -3.76
N PRO A 114 -25.41 10.16 -3.18
CA PRO A 114 -26.18 9.18 -3.95
C PRO A 114 -27.28 9.86 -4.75
N LYS A 115 -27.58 9.31 -5.94
CA LYS A 115 -28.77 9.70 -6.69
C LYS A 115 -30.01 9.36 -5.86
N GLN A 116 -30.91 10.33 -5.70
CA GLN A 116 -32.19 10.08 -5.04
C GLN A 116 -33.08 9.24 -5.97
N ASP A 117 -33.68 8.18 -5.43
CA ASP A 117 -34.66 7.39 -6.16
C ASP A 117 -35.92 8.25 -6.36
N GLU A 118 -36.26 8.56 -7.61
CA GLU A 118 -37.45 9.35 -7.99
C GLU A 118 -38.78 8.69 -7.61
N THR A 119 -38.77 7.45 -7.11
CA THR A 119 -39.94 6.66 -6.74
C THR A 119 -40.47 6.94 -5.34
N ALA A 120 -39.80 7.74 -4.50
CA ALA A 120 -40.26 7.99 -3.11
C ALA A 120 -41.24 9.16 -2.94
N SER A 121 -41.65 9.85 -4.03
CA SER A 121 -42.49 11.05 -3.93
C SER A 121 -43.99 10.86 -4.29
N ASN A 122 -44.45 9.61 -4.48
CA ASN A 122 -45.88 9.42 -4.85
C ASN A 122 -46.53 8.19 -4.22
N ASP A 123 -46.55 8.11 -2.87
CA ASP A 123 -47.53 7.28 -2.18
C ASP A 123 -47.84 7.87 -0.78
N GLY A 124 -48.60 8.94 -0.80
CA GLY A 124 -49.39 9.36 0.34
C GLY A 124 -50.75 8.70 0.28
N ARG A 125 -50.90 7.54 0.93
CA ARG A 125 -52.13 6.96 1.52
C ARG A 125 -52.09 5.43 1.50
N SER A 126 -51.86 4.82 2.63
CA SER A 126 -52.87 3.97 3.28
C SER A 126 -52.33 3.44 4.62
N GLN A 127 -53.10 3.75 5.64
CA GLN A 127 -53.07 3.04 6.92
C GLN A 127 -53.42 1.57 6.69
N GLY A 128 -52.68 0.66 7.33
CA GLY A 128 -52.99 -0.75 7.40
C GLY A 128 -52.13 -1.41 8.45
N ASP A 129 -52.73 -1.64 9.63
CA ASP A 129 -52.19 -2.43 10.73
C ASP A 129 -51.74 -3.83 10.27
N GLY A 130 -50.57 -4.26 10.68
CA GLY A 130 -50.10 -5.62 10.47
C GLY A 130 -48.80 -5.85 11.24
N VAL A 131 -48.95 -6.19 12.54
CA VAL A 131 -47.89 -6.71 13.38
C VAL A 131 -47.49 -8.10 12.87
N ASP A 132 -46.28 -8.25 12.32
CA ASP A 132 -45.67 -9.57 12.22
C ASP A 132 -44.20 -9.47 12.60
N ALA A 133 -43.88 -10.13 13.71
CA ALA A 133 -42.53 -10.20 14.29
C ALA A 133 -41.72 -11.24 13.50
N GLY A 134 -41.05 -10.81 12.44
CA GLY A 134 -40.04 -11.60 11.72
C GLY A 134 -38.67 -11.54 12.42
N GLN A 135 -38.20 -12.71 12.81
CA GLN A 135 -36.88 -12.95 13.40
C GLN A 135 -35.74 -12.31 12.56
N PRO A 136 -34.69 -11.75 13.20
CA PRO A 136 -33.52 -11.28 12.48
C PRO A 136 -32.74 -12.48 11.92
N SER A 137 -32.54 -12.50 10.60
CA SER A 137 -31.64 -13.46 9.94
C SER A 137 -30.20 -13.17 10.36
N THR A 138 -29.58 -14.16 10.99
CA THR A 138 -28.20 -14.16 11.51
C THR A 138 -27.18 -14.43 10.40
N ASP A 139 -27.11 -13.61 9.35
CA ASP A 139 -26.10 -13.74 8.29
C ASP A 139 -25.43 -12.42 7.88
N ASP A 140 -25.50 -11.39 8.73
CA ASP A 140 -24.69 -10.19 8.55
C ASP A 140 -23.35 -10.36 9.24
N ALA A 141 -22.40 -10.96 8.51
CA ALA A 141 -21.00 -10.97 8.94
C ALA A 141 -20.45 -9.54 9.04
N PRO A 142 -19.72 -9.18 10.13
CA PRO A 142 -19.22 -7.84 10.38
C PRO A 142 -18.06 -7.40 9.47
N ALA A 143 -17.92 -7.99 8.28
CA ALA A 143 -16.86 -7.70 7.33
C ALA A 143 -17.06 -6.41 6.50
N ASP A 144 -18.24 -5.83 6.50
CA ASP A 144 -18.58 -4.72 5.61
C ASP A 144 -18.27 -3.31 6.17
N HIS A 145 -17.95 -3.19 7.45
CA HIS A 145 -17.67 -1.89 8.08
C HIS A 145 -16.28 -1.31 7.83
N LEU A 146 -15.39 -2.04 7.17
CA LEU A 146 -13.95 -1.69 7.07
C LEU A 146 -13.57 -0.81 5.89
N LEU A 147 -14.40 -0.77 4.88
CA LEU A 147 -14.36 0.26 3.85
C LEU A 147 -15.47 1.31 4.07
N GLY A 148 -15.95 1.42 5.27
CA GLY A 148 -17.06 2.32 5.63
C GLY A 148 -16.85 3.79 5.27
N GLY A 149 -15.61 4.20 5.03
CA GLY A 149 -15.30 5.49 4.44
C GLY A 149 -15.14 5.46 2.92
N CYS A 150 -14.67 4.34 2.33
CA CYS A 150 -14.53 4.13 0.88
C CYS A 150 -15.46 3.00 0.39
N GLY A 151 -16.67 2.94 0.92
CA GLY A 151 -17.63 1.84 0.91
C GLY A 151 -17.87 1.13 -0.41
N ARG A 152 -18.29 -0.13 -0.33
CA ARG A 152 -18.74 -0.97 -1.45
C ARG A 152 -20.13 -0.57 -2.00
N SER A 153 -20.73 0.51 -1.52
CA SER A 153 -22.03 0.94 -2.01
C SER A 153 -21.94 1.30 -3.49
N LYS A 154 -22.45 0.44 -4.34
CA LYS A 154 -22.63 0.67 -5.79
C LYS A 154 -23.88 1.52 -6.09
N LYS A 155 -24.36 2.29 -5.13
CA LYS A 155 -25.46 3.21 -5.43
C LYS A 155 -24.99 4.22 -6.47
N PRO A 156 -25.78 4.47 -7.53
CA PRO A 156 -25.46 5.47 -8.53
C PRO A 156 -25.32 6.84 -7.85
N ILE A 157 -24.29 7.59 -8.26
CA ILE A 157 -24.03 8.93 -7.74
C ILE A 157 -24.87 9.97 -8.49
N ASP A 158 -25.18 11.06 -7.81
CA ASP A 158 -25.79 12.24 -8.43
C ASP A 158 -24.67 13.06 -9.10
N VAL A 159 -24.48 12.85 -10.41
CA VAL A 159 -23.45 13.52 -11.20
C VAL A 159 -23.61 15.04 -11.27
N SER A 160 -24.81 15.58 -11.00
CA SER A 160 -25.09 17.01 -10.97
C SER A 160 -24.77 17.65 -9.60
N ALA A 161 -24.58 16.83 -8.55
CA ALA A 161 -24.37 17.32 -7.20
C ALA A 161 -23.16 18.25 -7.06
N PRO A 162 -21.99 17.97 -7.69
CA PRO A 162 -20.84 18.88 -7.58
C PRO A 162 -21.15 20.30 -8.05
N ASP A 163 -21.80 20.48 -9.21
CA ASP A 163 -22.18 21.81 -9.70
C ASP A 163 -23.23 22.47 -8.82
N ARG A 164 -24.26 21.71 -8.43
CA ARG A 164 -25.34 22.22 -7.58
C ARG A 164 -24.87 22.67 -6.20
N LEU A 165 -23.90 21.97 -5.61
CA LEU A 165 -23.39 22.27 -4.28
C LEU A 165 -22.30 23.33 -4.27
N LEU A 166 -21.46 23.39 -5.31
CA LEU A 166 -20.32 24.30 -5.37
C LEU A 166 -20.60 25.56 -6.17
N ASN A 167 -21.77 25.63 -6.83
CA ASN A 167 -22.21 26.81 -7.63
C ASN A 167 -21.10 27.36 -8.54
N THR A 168 -20.41 26.46 -9.26
CA THR A 168 -19.28 26.81 -10.11
C THR A 168 -19.75 27.57 -11.35
N THR A 169 -19.24 28.79 -11.53
CA THR A 169 -19.42 29.56 -12.76
C THR A 169 -18.26 29.27 -13.69
N GLY A 170 -18.54 28.69 -14.87
CA GLY A 170 -17.53 28.53 -15.93
C GLY A 170 -17.41 27.13 -16.46
N GLN A 171 -16.67 26.23 -15.83
CA GLN A 171 -16.61 24.82 -16.22
C GLN A 171 -17.50 23.97 -15.32
N PRO A 172 -18.48 23.27 -15.89
CA PRO A 172 -19.31 22.35 -15.12
C PRO A 172 -18.47 21.21 -14.52
N LEU A 173 -18.50 21.00 -13.21
CA LEU A 173 -17.82 19.91 -12.52
C LEU A 173 -18.41 18.55 -12.89
N GLU A 174 -19.66 18.51 -13.38
CA GLU A 174 -20.27 17.29 -13.92
C GLU A 174 -19.51 16.70 -15.10
N LYS A 175 -18.72 17.53 -15.84
CA LYS A 175 -17.87 17.09 -16.95
C LYS A 175 -16.57 16.44 -16.48
N LEU A 176 -16.17 16.65 -15.24
CA LEU A 176 -15.00 16.01 -14.67
C LEU A 176 -15.32 14.52 -14.43
N LYS A 177 -14.28 13.70 -14.43
CA LYS A 177 -14.42 12.29 -14.13
C LYS A 177 -14.78 12.09 -12.67
N GLN A 178 -15.96 11.52 -12.43
CA GLN A 178 -16.52 11.31 -11.09
C GLN A 178 -16.50 9.83 -10.71
N TYR A 179 -16.30 9.58 -9.42
CA TYR A 179 -16.31 8.25 -8.80
C TYR A 179 -17.17 8.28 -7.55
N GLY A 180 -17.98 7.24 -7.36
CA GLY A 180 -18.65 6.99 -6.08
C GLY A 180 -17.72 6.35 -5.06
N LEU A 181 -18.15 6.28 -3.79
CA LEU A 181 -17.39 5.64 -2.71
C LEU A 181 -17.01 4.18 -3.01
N GLY A 182 -17.85 3.44 -3.74
CA GLY A 182 -17.58 2.06 -4.18
C GLY A 182 -16.56 1.94 -5.31
N GLU A 183 -16.09 3.06 -5.89
CA GLU A 183 -15.24 3.10 -7.08
C GLU A 183 -13.82 3.58 -6.79
N CYS A 184 -13.41 3.63 -5.50
CA CYS A 184 -12.06 4.05 -5.11
C CYS A 184 -10.95 3.24 -5.79
N ARG A 185 -11.18 1.95 -6.11
CA ARG A 185 -10.25 1.13 -6.89
C ARG A 185 -10.05 1.69 -8.31
N GLN A 186 -11.11 2.16 -8.95
CA GLN A 186 -11.03 2.72 -10.30
C GLN A 186 -10.37 4.10 -10.28
N LEU A 187 -10.70 4.93 -9.29
CA LEU A 187 -10.02 6.21 -9.05
C LEU A 187 -8.50 5.99 -8.86
N TYR A 188 -8.11 5.04 -8.01
CA TYR A 188 -6.70 4.71 -7.79
C TYR A 188 -6.03 4.20 -9.07
N ARG A 189 -6.70 3.30 -9.82
CA ARG A 189 -6.20 2.80 -11.10
C ARG A 189 -5.88 3.93 -12.05
N ASP A 190 -6.77 4.90 -12.19
CA ASP A 190 -6.58 6.02 -13.11
C ASP A 190 -5.43 6.92 -12.68
N LEU A 191 -5.31 7.22 -11.38
CA LEU A 191 -4.18 7.99 -10.85
C LEU A 191 -2.84 7.26 -11.08
N LEU A 192 -2.81 5.95 -10.82
CA LEU A 192 -1.61 5.14 -10.97
C LEU A 192 -1.17 5.01 -12.43
N HIS A 193 -2.11 4.75 -13.35
CA HIS A 193 -1.79 4.69 -14.80
C HIS A 193 -1.25 6.00 -15.32
N ARG A 194 -1.75 7.15 -14.85
CA ARG A 194 -1.18 8.46 -15.19
C ARG A 194 0.25 8.60 -14.67
N ARG A 195 0.47 8.26 -13.40
CA ARG A 195 1.80 8.29 -12.78
C ARG A 195 2.79 7.44 -13.55
N LEU A 196 2.47 6.16 -13.80
CA LEU A 196 3.33 5.25 -14.53
C LEU A 196 3.48 5.65 -16.01
N GLY A 197 2.40 6.06 -16.67
CA GLY A 197 2.44 6.55 -18.04
C GLY A 197 3.39 7.74 -18.20
N HIS A 198 3.49 8.58 -17.19
CA HIS A 198 4.43 9.69 -17.18
C HIS A 198 5.86 9.24 -16.95
N LEU A 199 6.10 8.35 -15.97
CA LEU A 199 7.41 7.79 -15.67
C LEU A 199 7.99 6.98 -16.84
N MET A 200 7.11 6.28 -17.60
CA MET A 200 7.52 5.41 -18.71
C MET A 200 7.50 6.11 -20.07
N ARG A 201 7.27 7.44 -20.14
CA ARG A 201 7.34 8.16 -21.43
C ARG A 201 8.77 8.17 -21.95
N PRO A 202 9.02 7.71 -23.18
CA PRO A 202 10.31 7.88 -23.83
C PRO A 202 10.66 9.37 -23.89
N ALA A 203 11.93 9.72 -23.67
CA ALA A 203 12.43 11.09 -23.80
C ALA A 203 12.06 11.73 -25.15
N GLU A 204 11.86 10.92 -26.18
CA GLU A 204 11.43 11.30 -27.52
C GLU A 204 10.12 12.10 -27.57
N ARG A 205 9.20 11.89 -26.62
CA ARG A 205 7.92 12.64 -26.56
C ARG A 205 8.08 14.09 -26.12
N TYR A 206 9.21 14.43 -25.52
CA TYR A 206 9.53 15.81 -25.11
C TYR A 206 10.30 16.59 -26.18
N LEU A 207 10.65 15.94 -27.27
CA LEU A 207 11.38 16.56 -28.36
C LEU A 207 10.38 17.12 -29.43
N PRO A 208 10.71 18.24 -30.05
CA PRO A 208 9.86 18.78 -31.11
C PRO A 208 9.63 17.78 -32.25
N ILE A 209 8.38 17.66 -32.70
CA ILE A 209 8.01 16.80 -33.82
C ILE A 209 8.82 17.19 -35.07
N GLY A 210 9.49 16.22 -35.70
CA GLY A 210 10.23 16.42 -36.95
C GLY A 210 11.75 16.49 -36.81
N LEU A 211 12.31 16.21 -35.63
CA LEU A 211 13.76 16.07 -35.52
C LEU A 211 14.26 14.78 -36.20
N PRO A 212 15.43 14.80 -36.88
CA PRO A 212 16.05 13.59 -37.41
C PRO A 212 16.38 12.58 -36.31
N THR A 213 16.19 11.29 -36.58
CA THR A 213 16.37 10.18 -35.61
C THR A 213 17.74 10.22 -34.91
N GLY A 214 18.80 10.60 -35.62
CA GLY A 214 20.15 10.73 -35.05
C GLY A 214 20.27 11.88 -34.03
N VAL A 215 19.51 12.98 -34.23
CA VAL A 215 19.47 14.11 -33.30
C VAL A 215 18.68 13.73 -32.03
N VAL A 216 17.57 13.01 -32.20
CA VAL A 216 16.76 12.47 -31.11
C VAL A 216 17.61 11.55 -30.24
N ALA A 217 18.34 10.60 -30.83
CA ALA A 217 19.23 9.69 -30.12
C ALA A 217 20.35 10.43 -29.37
N ALA A 218 20.95 11.46 -29.99
CA ALA A 218 22.01 12.24 -29.35
C ALA A 218 21.49 13.07 -28.16
N ILE A 219 20.30 13.65 -28.27
CA ILE A 219 19.66 14.41 -27.18
C ILE A 219 19.25 13.47 -26.07
N SER A 220 18.67 12.30 -26.36
CA SER A 220 18.29 11.29 -25.37
C SER A 220 19.52 10.78 -24.59
N SER A 221 20.64 10.53 -25.28
CA SER A 221 21.91 10.17 -24.65
C SER A 221 22.48 11.29 -23.77
N ALA A 222 22.43 12.54 -24.23
CA ALA A 222 22.90 13.70 -23.48
C ALA A 222 22.04 13.97 -22.23
N LEU A 223 20.72 13.80 -22.34
CA LEU A 223 19.80 13.91 -21.21
C LEU A 223 20.05 12.79 -20.20
N GLY A 224 20.28 11.55 -20.64
CA GLY A 224 20.69 10.44 -19.77
C GLY A 224 21.99 10.73 -19.02
N TRP A 225 22.97 11.38 -19.67
CA TRP A 225 24.22 11.77 -19.03
C TRP A 225 24.07 12.96 -18.06
N LEU A 226 23.20 13.95 -18.39
CA LEU A 226 22.97 15.13 -17.55
C LEU A 226 22.14 14.86 -16.31
N PHE A 227 21.20 13.91 -16.37
CA PHE A 227 20.28 13.61 -15.27
C PHE A 227 20.73 12.42 -14.41
N GLY A 228 21.91 11.87 -14.66
CA GLY A 228 22.53 10.79 -13.89
C GLY A 228 21.86 9.44 -14.08
N ASP A 229 22.24 8.46 -13.28
CA ASP A 229 21.80 7.05 -13.31
C ASP A 229 20.29 6.78 -13.23
N ARG A 230 19.46 7.81 -13.21
CA ARG A 230 18.03 7.68 -13.51
C ARG A 230 17.89 7.61 -15.04
N GLY A 231 18.22 6.44 -15.58
CA GLY A 231 18.08 6.17 -17.02
C GLY A 231 16.69 6.52 -17.50
N ILE A 232 16.60 7.59 -18.30
CA ILE A 232 15.38 7.89 -19.05
C ILE A 232 15.19 6.70 -20.01
N GLY A 233 14.38 5.70 -19.61
CA GLY A 233 13.94 4.66 -20.51
C GLY A 233 14.35 3.21 -20.22
N ASP A 234 14.98 2.90 -19.10
CA ASP A 234 15.31 1.48 -18.79
C ASP A 234 14.09 0.65 -18.37
N GLY A 235 12.91 1.25 -18.32
CA GLY A 235 11.68 0.53 -17.93
C GLY A 235 11.68 0.05 -16.47
N GLU A 236 12.56 0.57 -15.62
CA GLU A 236 12.61 0.23 -14.21
C GLU A 236 11.78 1.19 -13.36
N VAL A 237 11.14 0.67 -12.32
CA VAL A 237 10.36 1.43 -11.33
C VAL A 237 10.94 1.20 -9.94
N THR A 238 11.17 2.29 -9.21
CA THR A 238 11.59 2.25 -7.82
C THR A 238 10.39 2.37 -6.88
N ILE A 239 10.19 1.38 -6.00
CA ILE A 239 9.12 1.34 -5.00
C ILE A 239 9.74 1.43 -3.62
N GLN A 240 9.51 2.55 -2.93
CA GLN A 240 9.86 2.67 -1.52
C GLN A 240 8.85 1.92 -0.67
N THR A 241 9.33 1.11 0.28
CA THR A 241 8.50 0.45 1.28
C THR A 241 8.75 1.04 2.66
N GLN A 242 7.69 1.43 3.37
CA GLN A 242 7.83 2.00 4.69
C GLN A 242 6.67 1.60 5.59
N THR A 243 6.97 0.92 6.69
CA THR A 243 5.99 0.45 7.67
C THR A 243 6.30 0.91 9.09
N ARG A 244 7.36 1.72 9.28
CA ARG A 244 7.68 2.36 10.57
C ARG A 244 7.14 3.77 10.60
N PRO A 245 6.85 4.36 11.78
CA PRO A 245 6.45 5.75 11.86
C PRO A 245 7.49 6.62 11.16
N ILE A 246 7.04 7.35 10.17
CA ILE A 246 7.83 8.42 9.57
C ILE A 246 7.40 9.67 10.31
N PRO A 247 8.32 10.51 10.80
CA PRO A 247 7.97 11.88 11.08
C PRO A 247 7.30 12.42 9.82
N ASP A 248 6.07 12.93 9.92
CA ASP A 248 5.40 13.52 8.77
C ASP A 248 6.38 14.48 8.11
N ALA A 249 6.53 14.38 6.79
CA ALA A 249 7.49 15.20 6.04
C ALA A 249 7.26 16.71 6.27
N HIS A 250 6.10 17.07 6.75
CA HIS A 250 5.71 18.42 7.19
C HIS A 250 6.42 18.89 8.47
N THR A 251 6.95 18.01 9.31
CA THR A 251 7.71 18.41 10.52
C THR A 251 9.19 18.65 10.24
N ARG A 252 9.69 18.28 9.08
CA ARG A 252 11.05 18.66 8.66
C ARG A 252 11.04 20.12 8.19
N ARG A 253 11.37 20.99 9.08
CA ARG A 253 11.64 22.43 8.88
C ARG A 253 12.85 22.70 7.96
N SER A 254 13.14 21.91 7.01
CA SER A 254 14.26 22.16 6.08
C SER A 254 13.72 22.09 4.66
N GLY A 255 13.62 23.24 4.04
CA GLY A 255 13.01 23.54 2.77
C GLY A 255 13.68 22.91 1.54
N THR A 256 13.71 21.59 1.42
CA THR A 256 14.16 20.94 0.19
C THR A 256 13.69 19.50 -0.02
N THR A 257 12.96 18.89 0.92
CA THR A 257 12.41 17.55 0.65
C THR A 257 11.10 17.66 -0.11
N ARG A 258 11.20 17.64 -1.42
CA ARG A 258 10.09 17.50 -2.35
C ARG A 258 9.37 16.18 -2.05
N LEU A 259 8.20 16.26 -1.43
CA LEU A 259 7.36 15.12 -1.07
C LEU A 259 7.17 14.19 -2.27
N GLY A 260 7.56 12.92 -2.11
CA GLY A 260 7.29 11.86 -3.10
C GLY A 260 8.14 11.87 -4.36
N ARG A 261 9.15 12.74 -4.48
CA ARG A 261 10.00 12.86 -5.69
C ARG A 261 11.25 11.98 -5.66
N GLU A 262 11.57 11.39 -4.51
CA GLU A 262 12.75 10.53 -4.38
C GLU A 262 12.55 9.15 -5.00
N HIS A 263 11.29 8.71 -5.11
CA HIS A 263 10.92 7.38 -5.60
C HIS A 263 9.71 7.47 -6.54
N ASP A 264 9.61 6.53 -7.45
CA ASP A 264 8.52 6.47 -8.41
C ASP A 264 7.19 6.16 -7.71
N LEU A 265 7.21 5.17 -6.80
CA LEU A 265 6.11 4.80 -5.93
C LEU A 265 6.60 4.69 -4.48
N ALA A 266 5.71 4.92 -3.50
CA ALA A 266 6.04 4.83 -2.08
C ALA A 266 4.90 4.16 -1.28
N ILE A 267 5.01 2.86 -1.05
CA ILE A 267 4.04 2.11 -0.23
C ILE A 267 4.30 2.41 1.23
N ARG A 268 3.29 2.95 1.91
CA ARG A 268 3.38 3.34 3.32
C ARG A 268 2.22 2.74 4.10
N LEU A 269 2.54 1.86 5.06
CA LEU A 269 1.57 1.28 5.98
C LEU A 269 1.84 1.78 7.39
N ARG A 270 0.80 2.19 8.10
CA ARG A 270 0.92 2.67 9.48
C ARG A 270 1.15 1.49 10.42
N GLN A 271 1.98 1.70 11.43
CA GLN A 271 2.11 0.75 12.51
C GLN A 271 0.94 0.88 13.50
N ASP A 272 0.48 -0.26 13.98
CA ASP A 272 -0.34 -0.32 15.18
C ASP A 272 0.54 -0.02 16.40
N PRO A 273 0.24 1.04 17.16
CA PRO A 273 1.08 1.44 18.29
C PRO A 273 1.14 0.39 19.41
N THR A 274 0.17 -0.53 19.46
CA THR A 274 0.13 -1.56 20.51
C THR A 274 1.01 -2.77 20.21
N THR A 275 1.23 -3.08 18.93
CA THR A 275 1.97 -4.28 18.50
C THR A 275 3.26 -3.93 17.78
N GLY A 276 3.38 -2.73 17.22
CA GLY A 276 4.53 -2.31 16.40
C GLY A 276 4.56 -2.95 15.01
N ILE A 277 3.52 -3.65 14.59
CA ILE A 277 3.36 -4.23 13.25
C ILE A 277 2.36 -3.39 12.43
N PRO A 278 2.32 -3.50 11.09
CA PRO A 278 1.36 -2.75 10.28
C PRO A 278 -0.09 -2.98 10.72
N ALA A 279 -0.88 -1.92 10.68
CA ALA A 279 -2.30 -1.98 11.02
C ALA A 279 -3.07 -2.88 10.05
N VAL A 280 -4.06 -3.62 10.56
CA VAL A 280 -4.89 -4.56 9.80
C VAL A 280 -5.58 -3.86 8.63
N GLU A 281 -6.10 -2.66 8.86
CA GLU A 281 -6.77 -1.87 7.83
C GLU A 281 -5.82 -1.51 6.68
N ASP A 282 -4.56 -1.20 6.96
CA ASP A 282 -3.58 -0.86 5.94
C ASP A 282 -3.19 -2.10 5.11
N TYR A 283 -3.14 -3.29 5.72
CA TYR A 283 -3.01 -4.54 4.97
C TYR A 283 -4.23 -4.84 4.08
N ARG A 284 -5.44 -4.49 4.52
CA ARG A 284 -6.63 -4.62 3.69
C ARG A 284 -6.60 -3.67 2.49
N TYR A 285 -6.15 -2.44 2.68
CA TYR A 285 -5.92 -1.52 1.57
C TYR A 285 -4.85 -2.05 0.61
N LEU A 286 -3.75 -2.59 1.14
CA LEU A 286 -2.71 -3.23 0.32
C LEU A 286 -3.27 -4.41 -0.49
N LYS A 287 -4.10 -5.26 0.11
CA LYS A 287 -4.78 -6.36 -0.60
C LYS A 287 -5.57 -5.87 -1.81
N GLU A 288 -6.22 -4.71 -1.70
CA GLU A 288 -7.03 -4.12 -2.77
C GLU A 288 -6.19 -3.42 -3.84
N THR A 289 -5.10 -2.77 -3.45
CA THR A 289 -4.29 -1.93 -4.34
C THR A 289 -3.17 -2.69 -5.05
N LEU A 290 -2.60 -3.70 -4.40
CA LEU A 290 -1.46 -4.45 -4.92
C LEU A 290 -1.73 -5.13 -6.29
N PRO A 291 -2.88 -5.79 -6.53
CA PRO A 291 -3.19 -6.35 -7.85
C PRO A 291 -3.25 -5.27 -8.93
N ILE A 292 -3.87 -4.12 -8.62
CA ILE A 292 -4.00 -3.00 -9.56
C ILE A 292 -2.63 -2.44 -9.90
N MET A 293 -1.75 -2.32 -8.89
CA MET A 293 -0.37 -1.85 -9.09
C MET A 293 0.41 -2.79 -10.01
N VAL A 294 0.34 -4.09 -9.79
CA VAL A 294 1.01 -5.10 -10.61
C VAL A 294 0.49 -5.07 -12.04
N ASP A 295 -0.82 -5.02 -12.24
CA ASP A 295 -1.42 -4.91 -13.58
C ASP A 295 -0.98 -3.64 -14.30
N ALA A 296 -0.90 -2.51 -13.58
CA ALA A 296 -0.44 -1.25 -14.16
C ALA A 296 1.05 -1.28 -14.53
N LEU A 297 1.92 -1.88 -13.70
CA LEU A 297 3.34 -2.06 -14.03
C LEU A 297 3.50 -2.87 -15.34
N TYR A 298 2.73 -3.96 -15.50
CA TYR A 298 2.76 -4.74 -16.74
C TYR A 298 2.20 -3.98 -17.94
N ALA A 299 1.09 -3.27 -17.77
CA ALA A 299 0.46 -2.50 -18.83
C ALA A 299 1.38 -1.40 -19.38
N HIS A 300 2.27 -0.86 -18.55
CA HIS A 300 3.26 0.14 -18.94
C HIS A 300 4.62 -0.44 -19.36
N GLY A 301 4.76 -1.77 -19.44
CA GLY A 301 5.97 -2.43 -19.92
C GLY A 301 7.18 -2.27 -18.99
N VAL A 302 6.93 -2.18 -17.67
CA VAL A 302 8.01 -2.11 -16.68
C VAL A 302 8.87 -3.36 -16.74
N SER A 303 10.16 -3.20 -17.03
CA SER A 303 11.12 -4.30 -17.21
C SER A 303 11.75 -4.77 -15.90
N GLY A 304 11.83 -3.90 -14.89
CA GLY A 304 12.42 -4.19 -13.59
C GLY A 304 11.79 -3.38 -12.46
N VAL A 305 11.91 -3.91 -11.25
CA VAL A 305 11.44 -3.23 -10.03
C VAL A 305 12.57 -3.19 -9.02
N THR A 306 12.82 -2.00 -8.48
CA THR A 306 13.74 -1.79 -7.36
C THR A 306 12.94 -1.48 -6.10
N LEU A 307 13.01 -2.35 -5.08
CA LEU A 307 12.44 -2.11 -3.76
C LEU A 307 13.47 -1.39 -2.88
N THR A 308 13.05 -0.35 -2.17
CA THR A 308 13.93 0.38 -1.23
C THR A 308 13.22 0.60 0.10
N GLY A 309 13.96 1.11 1.09
CA GLY A 309 13.42 1.50 2.38
C GLY A 309 13.36 0.37 3.40
N GLY A 310 12.64 0.61 4.50
CA GLY A 310 12.54 -0.30 5.63
C GLY A 310 11.09 -0.71 5.90
N GLY A 311 10.78 -1.97 5.65
CA GLY A 311 9.46 -2.52 5.87
C GLY A 311 9.49 -3.75 6.77
N HIS A 312 8.31 -4.23 7.14
CA HIS A 312 8.13 -5.55 7.71
C HIS A 312 8.30 -6.62 6.63
N PHE A 313 8.75 -7.82 7.02
CA PHE A 313 9.02 -8.87 6.05
C PHE A 313 7.76 -9.30 5.30
N SER A 314 6.59 -9.26 5.93
CA SER A 314 5.30 -9.61 5.33
C SER A 314 4.93 -8.72 4.14
N LEU A 315 5.26 -7.41 4.19
CA LEU A 315 5.11 -6.52 3.03
C LEU A 315 6.08 -6.92 1.91
N GLY A 316 7.36 -7.13 2.24
CA GLY A 316 8.37 -7.59 1.28
C GLY A 316 7.98 -8.93 0.64
N TRP A 317 7.46 -9.88 1.43
CA TRP A 317 6.96 -11.15 0.94
C TRP A 317 5.76 -11.00 0.00
N ALA A 318 4.76 -10.19 0.37
CA ALA A 318 3.60 -9.94 -0.48
C ALA A 318 4.00 -9.32 -1.83
N LEU A 319 4.93 -8.36 -1.82
CA LEU A 319 5.49 -7.76 -3.05
C LEU A 319 6.26 -8.78 -3.90
N GLY A 320 7.11 -9.60 -3.29
CA GLY A 320 7.83 -10.66 -3.99
C GLY A 320 6.89 -11.68 -4.63
N THR A 321 5.82 -12.07 -3.92
CA THR A 321 4.80 -12.99 -4.45
C THR A 321 4.01 -12.34 -5.60
N ALA A 322 3.75 -11.03 -5.53
CA ALA A 322 3.06 -10.27 -6.56
C ALA A 322 3.88 -10.08 -7.84
N LEU A 323 5.21 -10.13 -7.73
CA LEU A 323 6.17 -9.91 -8.81
C LEU A 323 6.99 -11.20 -9.09
N PRO A 324 6.34 -12.31 -9.53
CA PRO A 324 7.02 -13.59 -9.70
C PRO A 324 8.05 -13.53 -10.83
N ILE A 325 9.10 -14.35 -10.71
CA ILE A 325 10.21 -14.45 -11.68
C ILE A 325 9.72 -14.71 -13.12
N THR A 326 8.60 -15.44 -13.25
CA THR A 326 8.04 -15.82 -14.53
C THR A 326 7.36 -14.69 -15.30
N ARG A 327 7.02 -13.59 -14.62
CA ARG A 327 6.27 -12.47 -15.22
C ARG A 327 7.04 -11.16 -15.24
N GLN A 328 7.82 -10.89 -14.22
CA GLN A 328 8.52 -9.62 -14.06
C GLN A 328 10.02 -9.83 -14.32
N GLY A 329 10.66 -8.87 -14.99
CA GLY A 329 12.10 -8.80 -15.18
C GLY A 329 12.88 -8.76 -13.85
N GLY A 330 14.00 -8.09 -13.79
CA GLY A 330 14.83 -8.03 -12.59
C GLY A 330 14.09 -7.48 -11.37
N LEU A 331 14.32 -8.10 -10.20
CA LEU A 331 13.97 -7.53 -8.90
C LEU A 331 15.25 -7.21 -8.15
N ARG A 332 15.39 -5.95 -7.75
CA ARG A 332 16.46 -5.46 -6.87
C ARG A 332 15.87 -5.00 -5.55
N VAL A 333 16.61 -5.18 -4.48
CA VAL A 333 16.24 -4.65 -3.16
C VAL A 333 17.43 -3.88 -2.63
N ILE A 334 17.25 -2.61 -2.31
CA ILE A 334 18.26 -1.77 -1.67
C ILE A 334 17.89 -1.66 -0.20
N ASP A 335 18.74 -2.20 0.68
CA ASP A 335 18.51 -2.14 2.12
C ASP A 335 18.78 -0.74 2.71
N LEU A 336 18.52 -0.58 4.02
CA LEU A 336 18.72 0.70 4.71
C LEU A 336 20.19 1.14 4.79
N GLN A 337 21.15 0.23 4.58
CA GLN A 337 22.57 0.50 4.51
C GLN A 337 23.04 0.86 3.10
N GLY A 338 22.14 0.76 2.10
CA GLY A 338 22.46 0.99 0.69
C GLY A 338 23.03 -0.23 -0.03
N ASN A 339 23.02 -1.42 0.59
CA ASN A 339 23.49 -2.64 -0.09
C ASN A 339 22.43 -3.10 -1.08
N GLU A 340 22.89 -3.50 -2.26
CA GLU A 340 22.03 -3.98 -3.35
C GLU A 340 21.92 -5.51 -3.31
N TRP A 341 20.68 -6.01 -3.17
CA TRP A 341 20.29 -7.40 -3.23
C TRP A 341 19.60 -7.65 -4.57
N THR A 342 20.17 -8.51 -5.40
CA THR A 342 19.60 -8.84 -6.72
C THR A 342 19.12 -10.27 -6.77
N ASP A 343 18.26 -10.59 -7.72
CA ASP A 343 17.83 -11.97 -8.00
C ASP A 343 18.70 -12.68 -9.04
N ALA A 344 19.70 -12.00 -9.59
CA ALA A 344 20.71 -12.56 -10.47
C ALA A 344 21.93 -13.02 -9.67
N SER A 345 22.30 -14.29 -9.77
CA SER A 345 23.54 -14.80 -9.19
C SER A 345 24.74 -14.36 -10.04
N ARG A 346 25.77 -13.84 -9.39
CA ARG A 346 27.07 -13.60 -10.04
C ARG A 346 27.91 -14.87 -10.00
N SER A 347 28.57 -15.21 -11.10
CA SER A 347 29.32 -16.46 -11.26
C SER A 347 30.57 -16.60 -10.37
N ASP A 348 31.05 -15.49 -9.80
CA ASP A 348 32.29 -15.42 -9.01
C ASP A 348 32.07 -15.38 -7.48
N ASP A 349 30.84 -15.60 -7.00
CA ASP A 349 30.55 -15.48 -5.58
C ASP A 349 31.16 -16.64 -4.79
N GLN A 350 32.10 -16.32 -3.89
CA GLN A 350 32.57 -17.27 -2.87
C GLN A 350 31.36 -17.69 -2.04
N LYS A 351 31.09 -18.98 -1.99
CA LYS A 351 30.00 -19.57 -1.19
C LYS A 351 30.40 -19.57 0.28
N THR A 352 30.16 -18.45 0.97
CA THR A 352 30.49 -18.30 2.39
C THR A 352 29.32 -18.59 3.31
N PHE A 353 28.08 -18.45 2.82
CA PHE A 353 26.86 -18.71 3.60
C PHE A 353 25.98 -19.75 2.88
N HIS A 354 25.26 -20.56 3.65
CA HIS A 354 24.34 -21.58 3.15
C HIS A 354 23.04 -21.58 3.95
N ALA A 355 21.92 -21.86 3.30
CA ALA A 355 20.65 -22.08 3.97
C ALA A 355 20.50 -23.59 4.29
N VAL A 356 20.61 -23.95 5.56
CA VAL A 356 20.51 -25.33 6.04
C VAL A 356 19.16 -25.54 6.70
N ALA A 357 18.39 -26.52 6.20
CA ALA A 357 17.10 -26.87 6.81
C ALA A 357 17.26 -28.00 7.81
N GLY A 358 16.81 -27.76 9.06
CA GLY A 358 16.75 -28.76 10.12
C GLY A 358 15.74 -29.88 9.83
N SER A 359 15.71 -30.90 10.67
CA SER A 359 14.74 -31.99 10.61
C SER A 359 13.31 -31.50 10.92
N PHE A 360 12.30 -32.23 10.43
CA PHE A 360 10.93 -32.02 10.90
C PHE A 360 10.80 -32.44 12.36
N ALA A 361 10.02 -31.66 13.11
CA ALA A 361 9.52 -32.04 14.43
C ALA A 361 7.99 -32.12 14.33
N GLU A 362 7.42 -33.26 14.71
CA GLU A 362 5.97 -33.46 14.77
C GLU A 362 5.40 -32.85 16.05
N HIS A 363 4.19 -32.32 15.95
CA HIS A 363 3.48 -31.70 17.05
C HIS A 363 2.02 -32.18 17.08
N THR A 364 1.46 -32.25 18.29
CA THR A 364 0.01 -32.41 18.45
C THR A 364 -0.59 -31.03 18.65
N PRO A 365 -1.41 -30.52 17.72
CA PRO A 365 -2.03 -29.22 17.86
C PRO A 365 -2.88 -29.13 19.13
N GLN A 366 -2.70 -28.06 19.91
CA GLN A 366 -3.41 -27.88 21.19
C GLN A 366 -4.87 -27.44 21.01
N ASP A 367 -5.29 -27.05 19.80
CA ASP A 367 -6.65 -26.59 19.52
C ASP A 367 -7.50 -27.72 18.91
N PRO A 368 -8.49 -28.27 19.68
CA PRO A 368 -9.35 -29.37 19.22
C PRO A 368 -10.24 -29.01 18.02
N SER A 369 -10.55 -27.71 17.82
CA SER A 369 -11.34 -27.23 16.67
C SER A 369 -10.65 -27.41 15.33
N LEU A 370 -9.36 -27.78 15.35
CA LEU A 370 -8.51 -27.96 14.19
C LEU A 370 -8.48 -29.40 13.63
N GLN A 371 -9.28 -30.32 14.18
CA GLN A 371 -9.29 -31.75 13.78
C GLN A 371 -10.22 -32.06 12.58
N GLU A 372 -10.63 -31.07 11.79
CA GLU A 372 -11.42 -31.35 10.57
C GLU A 372 -10.61 -32.06 9.49
N ALA A 373 -11.18 -33.15 8.95
CA ALA A 373 -10.54 -34.08 8.03
C ALA A 373 -10.07 -33.48 6.68
N ASP A 374 -10.55 -32.29 6.30
CA ASP A 374 -10.25 -31.61 5.03
C ASP A 374 -9.27 -30.43 5.14
N ARG A 375 -8.67 -30.19 6.31
CA ARG A 375 -7.73 -29.08 6.44
C ARG A 375 -6.36 -29.41 5.86
N LEU A 376 -5.74 -28.39 5.26
CA LEU A 376 -4.34 -28.52 4.85
C LEU A 376 -3.44 -28.75 6.07
N HIS A 377 -2.48 -29.68 5.92
CA HIS A 377 -1.46 -29.94 6.92
C HIS A 377 -0.61 -28.68 7.15
N ARG A 378 -0.51 -28.22 8.41
CA ARG A 378 0.14 -26.98 8.80
C ARG A 378 1.57 -27.22 9.23
N VAL A 379 2.49 -26.46 8.67
CA VAL A 379 3.92 -26.58 8.99
C VAL A 379 4.46 -25.23 9.45
N ALA A 380 4.91 -25.13 10.70
CA ALA A 380 5.59 -23.95 11.19
C ALA A 380 7.03 -23.89 10.68
N VAL A 381 7.41 -22.76 10.10
CA VAL A 381 8.73 -22.56 9.52
C VAL A 381 9.37 -21.30 10.10
N LEU A 382 10.55 -21.41 10.70
CA LEU A 382 11.37 -20.28 11.11
C LEU A 382 12.56 -20.14 10.15
N ILE A 383 12.65 -19.00 9.49
CA ILE A 383 13.83 -18.64 8.69
C ILE A 383 14.64 -17.64 9.49
N ARG A 384 15.88 -17.99 9.85
CA ARG A 384 16.72 -17.19 10.74
C ARG A 384 18.21 -17.23 10.40
N ASN A 385 18.92 -16.24 10.88
CA ASN A 385 20.37 -16.26 10.94
C ASN A 385 20.86 -17.23 12.03
N GLN A 386 22.09 -17.73 11.91
CA GLN A 386 22.70 -18.69 12.84
C GLN A 386 22.58 -18.28 14.33
N ASN A 387 22.74 -16.97 14.61
CA ASN A 387 22.68 -16.42 15.96
C ASN A 387 21.32 -15.78 16.33
N GLY A 388 20.25 -16.09 15.60
CA GLY A 388 18.92 -15.51 15.83
C GLY A 388 18.31 -15.94 17.18
N GLN A 389 17.76 -14.96 17.94
CA GLN A 389 17.30 -15.14 19.32
C GLN A 389 15.80 -15.43 19.49
N ASN A 390 15.02 -15.62 18.42
CA ASN A 390 13.56 -15.66 18.51
C ASN A 390 12.98 -17.07 18.73
N GLN A 391 13.68 -17.92 19.51
CA GLN A 391 13.27 -19.30 19.75
C GLN A 391 11.95 -19.40 20.51
N GLN A 392 11.82 -18.69 21.65
CA GLN A 392 10.63 -18.79 22.50
C GLN A 392 9.33 -18.35 21.80
N PRO A 393 9.28 -17.22 21.06
CA PRO A 393 8.11 -16.88 20.28
C PRO A 393 7.76 -17.92 19.21
N PHE A 394 8.77 -18.62 18.65
CA PHE A 394 8.54 -19.65 17.65
C PHE A 394 7.98 -20.94 18.26
N ASP A 395 8.34 -21.28 19.50
CA ASP A 395 7.78 -22.45 20.18
C ASP A 395 6.26 -22.30 20.39
N GLU A 396 5.76 -21.08 20.59
CA GLU A 396 4.32 -20.83 20.63
C GLU A 396 3.65 -21.06 19.27
N LEU A 397 4.32 -20.68 18.17
CA LEU A 397 3.81 -20.92 16.83
C LEU A 397 3.79 -22.42 16.50
N LYS A 398 4.85 -23.17 16.86
CA LYS A 398 4.94 -24.63 16.68
C LYS A 398 3.72 -25.34 17.29
N ALA A 399 3.30 -24.92 18.49
CA ALA A 399 2.17 -25.53 19.19
C ALA A 399 0.82 -25.40 18.45
N THR A 400 0.74 -24.57 17.42
CA THR A 400 -0.47 -24.38 16.58
C THR A 400 -0.41 -25.13 15.26
N CYS A 401 0.69 -25.84 14.98
CA CYS A 401 0.93 -26.53 13.71
C CYS A 401 1.14 -28.04 13.95
N ASP A 402 1.01 -28.82 12.88
CA ASP A 402 1.17 -30.29 12.91
C ASP A 402 2.67 -30.68 12.89
N GLU A 403 3.47 -29.89 12.16
CA GLU A 403 4.92 -30.09 12.05
C GLU A 403 5.65 -28.75 12.12
N SER A 404 6.95 -28.80 12.35
CA SER A 404 7.82 -27.62 12.24
C SER A 404 9.21 -27.97 11.73
N PHE A 405 9.86 -26.99 11.11
CA PHE A 405 11.30 -27.00 10.86
C PHE A 405 11.88 -25.60 10.84
N GLU A 406 13.19 -25.51 10.92
CA GLU A 406 13.91 -24.25 10.80
C GLU A 406 14.80 -24.28 9.56
N ILE A 407 14.96 -23.11 8.93
CA ILE A 407 15.99 -22.86 7.92
C ILE A 407 16.96 -21.86 8.53
N VAL A 408 18.19 -22.32 8.77
CA VAL A 408 19.25 -21.51 9.36
C VAL A 408 20.21 -21.08 8.27
N ILE A 409 20.50 -19.78 8.21
CA ILE A 409 21.54 -19.25 7.34
C ILE A 409 22.85 -19.32 8.12
N GLU A 410 23.70 -20.28 7.75
CA GLU A 410 24.99 -20.57 8.36
C GLU A 410 26.14 -20.09 7.48
N GLY A 411 27.23 -19.59 8.10
CA GLY A 411 28.42 -19.17 7.38
C GLY A 411 29.57 -18.76 8.29
N SER A 412 30.74 -18.59 7.70
CA SER A 412 31.95 -18.14 8.38
C SER A 412 32.04 -16.62 8.33
N GLY A 413 31.75 -15.93 9.42
CA GLY A 413 31.90 -14.49 9.54
C GLY A 413 30.96 -13.83 10.55
N ASP A 414 31.20 -12.56 10.83
CA ASP A 414 30.34 -11.76 11.69
C ASP A 414 28.97 -11.58 11.07
N HIS A 415 27.96 -11.93 11.75
CA HIS A 415 26.50 -11.78 11.66
C HIS A 415 25.79 -11.26 10.38
N PHE A 416 26.50 -10.78 9.37
CA PHE A 416 25.92 -10.23 8.15
C PHE A 416 26.45 -10.97 6.92
N TYR A 417 25.58 -11.69 6.24
CA TYR A 417 25.89 -12.25 4.93
C TYR A 417 25.84 -11.13 3.88
N PRO A 418 26.78 -11.12 2.91
CA PRO A 418 26.87 -10.08 1.91
C PRO A 418 25.67 -10.13 0.94
N SER A 419 25.22 -8.97 0.49
CA SER A 419 24.06 -8.83 -0.41
C SER A 419 24.24 -9.55 -1.75
N ASN A 420 25.47 -9.71 -2.23
CA ASN A 420 25.79 -10.45 -3.45
C ASN A 420 25.44 -11.95 -3.38
N GLU A 421 25.40 -12.56 -2.19
CA GLU A 421 24.93 -13.93 -2.00
C GLU A 421 23.40 -14.05 -1.93
N GLY A 422 22.66 -12.93 -1.94
CA GLY A 422 21.22 -12.88 -1.73
C GLY A 422 20.41 -13.74 -2.70
N ALA A 423 20.74 -13.72 -3.99
CA ALA A 423 20.04 -14.50 -5.01
C ALA A 423 20.19 -16.02 -4.78
N ARG A 424 21.40 -16.46 -4.39
CA ARG A 424 21.70 -17.85 -4.13
C ARG A 424 21.00 -18.34 -2.85
N LEU A 425 21.11 -17.57 -1.75
CA LEU A 425 20.43 -17.86 -0.49
C LEU A 425 18.91 -17.90 -0.68
N ALA A 426 18.35 -16.94 -1.42
CA ALA A 426 16.93 -16.93 -1.75
C ALA A 426 16.50 -18.18 -2.52
N THR A 427 17.35 -18.67 -3.42
CA THR A 427 17.10 -19.89 -4.19
C THR A 427 17.17 -21.14 -3.32
N GLU A 428 18.16 -21.25 -2.43
CA GLU A 428 18.31 -22.36 -1.49
C GLU A 428 17.09 -22.43 -0.54
N ILE A 429 16.72 -21.30 0.08
CA ILE A 429 15.54 -21.20 0.96
C ILE A 429 14.26 -21.59 0.20
N ALA A 430 14.05 -21.02 -1.00
CA ALA A 430 12.85 -21.30 -1.79
C ALA A 430 12.77 -22.77 -2.21
N ASN A 431 13.91 -23.43 -2.51
CA ASN A 431 13.95 -24.85 -2.84
C ASN A 431 13.56 -25.71 -1.63
N GLU A 432 14.06 -25.39 -0.42
CA GLU A 432 13.66 -26.09 0.79
C GLU A 432 12.18 -25.88 1.11
N LEU A 433 11.67 -24.66 0.98
CA LEU A 433 10.24 -24.37 1.17
C LEU A 433 9.38 -25.17 0.16
N ARG A 434 9.75 -25.21 -1.11
CA ARG A 434 9.01 -25.98 -2.13
C ARG A 434 9.06 -27.49 -1.86
N ARG A 435 10.25 -28.01 -1.53
CA ARG A 435 10.44 -29.44 -1.26
C ARG A 435 9.61 -29.93 -0.07
N ARG A 436 9.49 -29.09 0.99
CA ARG A 436 8.82 -29.43 2.25
C ARG A 436 7.38 -28.95 2.33
N GLY A 437 7.02 -27.91 1.56
CA GLY A 437 5.72 -27.25 1.62
C GLY A 437 4.73 -27.68 0.54
N ALA A 438 5.11 -28.58 -0.38
CA ALA A 438 4.20 -29.03 -1.43
C ALA A 438 2.95 -29.70 -0.84
N GLY A 439 1.75 -29.17 -1.17
CA GLY A 439 0.47 -29.67 -0.67
C GLY A 439 0.16 -29.33 0.80
N ARG A 440 0.94 -28.44 1.42
CA ARG A 440 0.83 -28.05 2.82
C ARG A 440 0.59 -26.54 2.95
N GLU A 441 0.16 -26.09 4.12
CA GLU A 441 0.09 -24.68 4.48
C GLU A 441 1.32 -24.32 5.34
N LEU A 442 2.18 -23.43 4.83
CA LEU A 442 3.39 -22.99 5.52
C LEU A 442 3.10 -21.77 6.40
N HIS A 443 3.36 -21.88 7.68
CA HIS A 443 3.26 -20.83 8.68
C HIS A 443 4.64 -20.22 8.91
N ILE A 444 4.94 -19.08 8.24
CA ILE A 444 6.28 -18.54 8.13
C ILE A 444 6.52 -17.44 9.17
N ALA A 445 7.51 -17.67 10.02
CA ALA A 445 8.13 -16.71 10.91
C ALA A 445 9.51 -16.32 10.36
N TRP A 446 9.89 -15.05 10.50
CA TRP A 446 11.10 -14.51 9.88
C TRP A 446 12.00 -13.80 10.90
N SER A 447 13.26 -14.17 10.93
CA SER A 447 14.33 -13.57 11.75
C SER A 447 15.65 -13.49 10.97
N ALA A 448 15.57 -13.20 9.68
CA ALA A 448 16.69 -12.99 8.77
C ALA A 448 16.64 -11.57 8.17
N ALA A 449 17.57 -11.21 7.26
CA ALA A 449 17.51 -9.91 6.59
C ALA A 449 16.17 -9.75 5.84
N VAL A 450 15.49 -8.63 6.08
CA VAL A 450 14.18 -8.36 5.46
C VAL A 450 14.30 -8.23 3.94
N SER A 451 15.45 -7.74 3.44
CA SER A 451 15.74 -7.61 2.01
C SER A 451 15.74 -8.94 1.25
N LEU A 452 15.96 -10.05 1.96
CA LEU A 452 15.93 -11.39 1.38
C LEU A 452 14.49 -11.91 1.17
N ALA A 453 13.52 -11.44 1.96
CA ALA A 453 12.15 -11.94 1.93
C ALA A 453 11.47 -11.80 0.55
N PRO A 454 11.50 -10.65 -0.15
CA PRO A 454 10.90 -10.55 -1.48
C PRO A 454 11.60 -11.43 -2.53
N LEU A 455 12.91 -11.66 -2.39
CA LEU A 455 13.68 -12.54 -3.29
C LEU A 455 13.29 -14.02 -3.11
N VAL A 456 13.02 -14.45 -1.88
CA VAL A 456 12.49 -15.78 -1.58
C VAL A 456 11.06 -15.91 -2.09
N ALA A 457 10.21 -14.95 -1.76
CA ALA A 457 8.79 -14.99 -2.06
C ALA A 457 8.51 -15.09 -3.56
N ARG A 458 9.22 -14.33 -4.40
CA ARG A 458 9.05 -14.40 -5.86
C ARG A 458 9.41 -15.77 -6.49
N ARG A 459 10.12 -16.61 -5.74
CA ARG A 459 10.50 -17.99 -6.14
C ARG A 459 9.56 -19.06 -5.59
N THR A 460 8.60 -18.68 -4.72
CA THR A 460 7.69 -19.63 -4.04
C THR A 460 6.25 -19.54 -4.58
N ASN A 461 6.10 -19.33 -5.88
CA ASN A 461 4.83 -19.08 -6.57
C ASN A 461 3.83 -20.26 -6.62
N THR A 462 4.10 -21.36 -5.94
CA THR A 462 3.23 -22.53 -5.86
C THR A 462 2.80 -22.86 -4.43
N LEU A 463 3.22 -22.04 -3.45
CA LEU A 463 3.02 -22.32 -2.03
C LEU A 463 1.94 -21.44 -1.43
N ASN A 464 1.17 -22.02 -0.50
CA ASN A 464 0.26 -21.31 0.40
C ASN A 464 1.02 -20.96 1.67
N CYS A 465 1.18 -19.68 1.94
CA CYS A 465 1.94 -19.20 3.08
C CYS A 465 1.09 -18.31 3.98
N VAL A 466 1.13 -18.58 5.28
CA VAL A 466 0.60 -17.69 6.33
C VAL A 466 1.79 -16.99 6.99
N LEU A 467 1.80 -15.67 6.95
CA LEU A 467 2.93 -14.86 7.41
C LEU A 467 2.68 -14.36 8.83
N TYR A 468 3.75 -14.38 9.64
CA TYR A 468 3.72 -14.01 11.05
C TYR A 468 4.77 -12.95 11.34
N GLU A 469 4.34 -11.78 11.79
CA GLU A 469 5.24 -10.72 12.27
C GLU A 469 5.51 -10.86 13.77
N LEU A 470 6.74 -10.59 14.17
CA LEU A 470 7.11 -10.50 15.57
C LEU A 470 6.63 -9.16 16.15
N THR A 471 5.88 -9.19 17.25
CA THR A 471 5.47 -7.94 17.94
C THR A 471 6.69 -7.20 18.46
N GLN A 472 6.79 -5.89 18.15
CA GLN A 472 7.97 -5.07 18.40
C GLN A 472 7.76 -4.03 19.51
N ASN A 473 6.56 -3.93 20.07
CA ASN A 473 6.29 -2.94 21.10
C ASN A 473 7.04 -3.29 22.41
N PRO A 474 7.96 -2.45 22.89
CA PRO A 474 8.71 -2.68 24.12
C PRO A 474 7.82 -2.68 25.38
N LEU A 475 6.60 -2.13 25.30
CA LEU A 475 5.63 -2.15 26.40
C LEU A 475 4.86 -3.48 26.52
N VAL A 476 5.01 -4.37 25.54
CA VAL A 476 4.43 -5.72 25.60
C VAL A 476 5.39 -6.61 26.37
N ALA A 477 4.96 -7.12 27.53
CA ALA A 477 5.78 -7.93 28.42
C ALA A 477 6.37 -9.21 27.78
N ARG A 478 5.82 -9.65 26.64
CA ARG A 478 6.26 -10.83 25.91
C ARG A 478 6.12 -10.65 24.42
N GLN A 479 7.24 -10.76 23.71
CA GLN A 479 7.24 -10.83 22.25
C GLN A 479 6.57 -12.13 21.78
N ARG A 480 5.79 -12.06 20.70
CA ARG A 480 5.16 -13.23 20.07
C ARG A 480 5.04 -13.02 18.57
N TYR A 481 4.97 -14.10 17.83
CA TYR A 481 4.59 -14.08 16.43
C TYR A 481 3.07 -13.91 16.30
N GLN A 482 2.67 -12.88 15.55
CA GLN A 482 1.27 -12.57 15.27
C GLN A 482 0.98 -12.84 13.79
N LYS A 483 -0.06 -13.61 13.52
CA LYS A 483 -0.58 -13.89 12.19
C LYS A 483 -1.06 -12.59 11.53
N VAL A 484 -0.61 -12.32 10.31
CA VAL A 484 -0.93 -11.05 9.62
C VAL A 484 -1.54 -11.26 8.25
N LEU A 485 -0.94 -12.08 7.38
CA LEU A 485 -1.38 -12.28 6.01
C LEU A 485 -1.38 -13.76 5.64
N ARG A 486 -2.36 -14.16 4.80
CA ARG A 486 -2.25 -15.36 3.98
C ARG A 486 -1.96 -14.94 2.55
N VAL A 487 -0.92 -15.50 1.96
CA VAL A 487 -0.50 -15.21 0.58
C VAL A 487 -0.44 -16.50 -0.24
N ALA A 488 -0.89 -16.40 -1.48
CA ALA A 488 -0.78 -17.46 -2.47
C ALA A 488 -0.57 -16.85 -3.85
N ALA A 489 0.41 -17.34 -4.59
CA ALA A 489 0.65 -16.85 -5.94
C ALA A 489 -0.41 -17.38 -6.92
N GLY A 490 -0.57 -16.67 -8.04
CA GLY A 490 -1.49 -17.08 -9.11
C GLY A 490 -2.98 -16.87 -8.84
N MET A 491 -3.33 -16.20 -7.74
CA MET A 491 -4.72 -15.90 -7.41
C MET A 491 -5.26 -14.74 -8.26
N PRO A 492 -6.51 -14.86 -8.80
CA PRO A 492 -7.10 -13.84 -9.70
C PRO A 492 -7.22 -12.44 -9.07
N HIS A 493 -7.32 -12.37 -7.74
CA HIS A 493 -7.50 -11.13 -6.99
C HIS A 493 -6.21 -10.66 -6.29
N GLY A 494 -5.06 -11.14 -6.75
CA GLY A 494 -3.75 -10.80 -6.21
C GLY A 494 -3.24 -11.78 -5.16
N PRO A 495 -1.98 -11.59 -4.71
CA PRO A 495 -1.30 -12.57 -3.87
C PRO A 495 -1.84 -12.62 -2.44
N ILE A 496 -2.42 -11.55 -1.92
CA ILE A 496 -2.97 -11.52 -0.56
C ILE A 496 -4.38 -12.10 -0.56
N VAL A 497 -4.52 -13.33 -0.08
CA VAL A 497 -5.81 -14.04 -0.01
C VAL A 497 -6.61 -13.56 1.19
N GLU A 498 -5.97 -13.43 2.35
CA GLU A 498 -6.60 -13.10 3.61
C GLU A 498 -5.73 -12.15 4.43
N VAL A 499 -6.38 -11.23 5.14
CA VAL A 499 -5.76 -10.37 6.15
C VAL A 499 -6.37 -10.76 7.49
N PHE A 500 -5.53 -11.13 8.45
CA PHE A 500 -5.99 -11.60 9.74
C PHE A 500 -6.24 -10.45 10.70
N ASP A 501 -7.39 -10.47 11.35
CA ASP A 501 -7.71 -9.57 12.44
C ASP A 501 -6.92 -9.92 13.70
N LYS A 502 -6.75 -8.94 14.58
CA LYS A 502 -6.28 -9.23 15.93
C LYS A 502 -7.25 -10.21 16.56
N VAL A 503 -6.74 -11.32 17.06
CA VAL A 503 -7.54 -12.21 17.91
C VAL A 503 -8.03 -11.36 19.09
N ALA A 504 -9.34 -11.11 19.15
CA ALA A 504 -9.95 -10.47 20.31
C ALA A 504 -9.53 -11.29 21.54
N ARG A 505 -8.92 -10.62 22.54
CA ARG A 505 -8.65 -11.31 23.83
C ARG A 505 -10.00 -11.86 24.31
N PRO A 506 -10.07 -13.15 24.69
CA PRO A 506 -11.27 -13.64 25.36
C PRO A 506 -11.53 -12.67 26.52
N SER A 507 -12.73 -12.08 26.55
CA SER A 507 -13.17 -11.22 27.64
C SER A 507 -12.93 -12.00 28.93
N LYS A 508 -12.13 -11.45 29.86
CA LYS A 508 -12.02 -11.99 31.20
C LYS A 508 -13.45 -12.07 31.74
N THR A 509 -14.00 -13.27 31.77
CA THR A 509 -15.25 -13.56 32.47
C THR A 509 -15.03 -13.09 33.88
N THR A 510 -15.67 -12.01 34.25
CA THR A 510 -15.68 -11.48 35.61
C THR A 510 -16.29 -12.59 36.46
N ARG A 511 -15.45 -13.31 37.18
CA ARG A 511 -15.87 -14.28 38.20
C ARG A 511 -16.58 -13.45 39.28
N VAL A 512 -17.90 -13.44 39.22
CA VAL A 512 -18.71 -12.94 40.32
C VAL A 512 -18.44 -13.89 41.49
N GLU A 513 -17.60 -13.45 42.40
CA GLU A 513 -17.50 -14.09 43.73
C GLU A 513 -18.81 -13.80 44.45
N GLY A 514 -19.61 -14.87 44.59
CA GLY A 514 -20.77 -14.87 45.44
C GLY A 514 -20.32 -14.72 46.90
N GLU A 515 -20.56 -13.54 47.47
CA GLU A 515 -20.60 -13.37 48.92
C GLU A 515 -21.77 -14.15 49.47
N THR A 516 -21.52 -15.30 50.07
CA THR A 516 -22.41 -15.93 51.05
C THR A 516 -22.23 -15.17 52.34
N ARG A 517 -23.22 -14.38 52.72
CA ARG A 517 -23.44 -13.92 54.10
C ARG A 517 -24.12 -15.06 54.87
N ASP A 518 -23.49 -15.52 55.92
CA ASP A 518 -24.10 -16.02 57.13
C ASP A 518 -23.95 -15.00 58.28
#